data_366918ca9f6a2adced493c4d5a6e6976
#
_entry.id   366918ca9f6a2adced493c4d5a6e6976
#
_cell.length_a   1.000
_cell.length_b   1.000
_cell.length_c   1.000
_cell.angle_alpha   90.00
_cell.angle_beta   90.00
_cell.angle_gamma   90.00
#
_symmetry.space_group_name_H-M   'P 1'
#
loop_
_entity.id
_entity.type
_entity.pdbx_description
1 polymer ?
#
loop_
_entity_poly.entity_id
_entity_poly.type
_entity_poly.pdbx_seq_one_letter_code
_entity_poly.pdbx_strand_id
1 'polypeptide(L)'
;PFIDKDGHEYLTFQNQLEPEICVYDLQSGEFVKSIFFDREGADGVGMFGGYHIIDFDEIYLPSLQQSKVFVMEESGKKKREIITEKTDDGIPLLPFGAITFAYRPIYFNNGKMYIPQTVNMRLGNKVMEKSPVYVVVDTVKNVLSPFPIKFPPIMSSDDVTKPSLGNELSYSCCLNDKDQFVFSFFFDEDIY
;
A
#
# COMPACT_ATOMS: atom_id res chain seq x y z
N PRO A 1 -9.57 -2.72 10.59
CA PRO A 1 -10.27 -3.99 10.82
C PRO A 1 -10.30 -4.82 9.55
N PHE A 2 -10.47 -6.10 9.69
CA PHE A 2 -10.60 -7.05 8.60
C PHE A 2 -11.68 -8.07 8.98
N ILE A 3 -12.43 -8.56 8.00
CA ILE A 3 -13.49 -9.57 8.18
C ILE A 3 -13.04 -10.81 7.42
N ASP A 4 -12.97 -11.95 8.11
CA ASP A 4 -12.64 -13.23 7.47
C ASP A 4 -13.82 -13.82 6.68
N LYS A 5 -13.57 -14.92 6.00
CA LYS A 5 -14.59 -15.65 5.21
C LYS A 5 -15.77 -16.20 6.02
N ASP A 6 -15.59 -16.37 7.33
CA ASP A 6 -16.62 -16.87 8.24
C ASP A 6 -17.40 -15.71 8.90
N GLY A 7 -17.06 -14.46 8.56
CA GLY A 7 -17.71 -13.24 9.03
C GLY A 7 -17.23 -12.75 10.38
N HIS A 8 -16.10 -13.27 10.91
CA HIS A 8 -15.51 -12.75 12.14
C HIS A 8 -14.76 -11.46 11.87
N GLU A 9 -14.94 -10.50 12.74
CA GLU A 9 -14.30 -9.19 12.65
C GLU A 9 -13.05 -9.12 13.54
N TYR A 10 -11.96 -8.70 12.95
CA TYR A 10 -10.67 -8.56 13.63
C TYR A 10 -10.14 -7.14 13.58
N LEU A 11 -9.52 -6.72 14.66
CA LEU A 11 -8.66 -5.55 14.71
C LEU A 11 -7.20 -6.02 14.62
N THR A 12 -6.44 -5.43 13.70
CA THR A 12 -5.06 -5.85 13.45
C THR A 12 -4.11 -4.66 13.55
N PHE A 13 -2.91 -4.89 14.06
CA PHE A 13 -1.85 -3.90 14.22
C PHE A 13 -0.51 -4.45 13.75
N GLN A 14 0.23 -3.63 13.01
CA GLN A 14 1.61 -3.92 12.68
C GLN A 14 2.52 -3.59 13.87
N ASN A 15 3.38 -4.53 14.24
CA ASN A 15 4.50 -4.23 15.11
C ASN A 15 5.55 -3.42 14.34
N GLN A 16 5.95 -2.27 14.87
CA GLN A 16 6.93 -1.39 14.21
C GLN A 16 8.38 -1.86 14.35
N LEU A 17 8.65 -2.76 15.28
CA LEU A 17 10.01 -3.25 15.58
C LEU A 17 10.31 -4.60 14.94
N GLU A 18 9.28 -5.41 14.74
CA GLU A 18 9.38 -6.75 14.19
C GLU A 18 8.42 -6.92 12.99
N PRO A 19 8.74 -7.79 12.01
CA PRO A 19 7.84 -8.09 10.90
C PRO A 19 6.68 -8.99 11.38
N GLU A 20 5.75 -8.37 12.11
CA GLU A 20 4.67 -9.05 12.81
C GLU A 20 3.36 -8.27 12.67
N ILE A 21 2.25 -8.98 12.58
CA ILE A 21 0.90 -8.45 12.66
C ILE A 21 0.20 -9.10 13.86
N CYS A 22 -0.19 -8.27 14.84
CA CYS A 22 -1.01 -8.70 15.98
C CYS A 22 -2.49 -8.67 15.59
N VAL A 23 -3.22 -9.72 15.94
CA VAL A 23 -4.64 -9.92 15.61
C VAL A 23 -5.45 -10.00 16.90
N TYR A 24 -6.49 -9.20 17.00
CA TYR A 24 -7.43 -9.15 18.10
C TYR A 24 -8.85 -9.39 17.59
N ASP A 25 -9.65 -10.13 18.32
CA ASP A 25 -11.09 -10.22 18.07
C ASP A 25 -11.73 -8.86 18.34
N LEU A 26 -12.47 -8.32 17.35
CA LEU A 26 -13.03 -6.96 17.46
C LEU A 26 -14.21 -6.90 18.44
N GLN A 27 -14.93 -7.99 18.61
CA GLN A 27 -16.11 -8.05 19.49
C GLN A 27 -15.73 -8.18 20.95
N SER A 28 -14.80 -9.08 21.28
CA SER A 28 -14.35 -9.33 22.65
C SER A 28 -13.20 -8.42 23.10
N GLY A 29 -12.41 -7.88 22.14
CA GLY A 29 -11.17 -7.19 22.39
C GLY A 29 -10.01 -8.10 22.81
N GLU A 30 -10.20 -9.41 22.77
CA GLU A 30 -9.17 -10.36 23.16
C GLU A 30 -8.10 -10.55 22.10
N PHE A 31 -6.85 -10.75 22.53
CA PHE A 31 -5.77 -11.13 21.66
C PHE A 31 -5.99 -12.55 21.11
N VAL A 32 -5.93 -12.70 19.78
CA VAL A 32 -6.14 -13.97 19.10
C VAL A 32 -4.80 -14.63 18.77
N LYS A 33 -3.95 -13.93 18.04
CA LYS A 33 -2.65 -14.44 17.58
C LYS A 33 -1.73 -13.34 17.08
N SER A 34 -0.45 -13.68 16.92
CA SER A 34 0.50 -12.94 16.11
C SER A 34 0.85 -13.72 14.84
N ILE A 35 0.95 -13.00 13.72
CA ILE A 35 1.41 -13.52 12.45
C ILE A 35 2.83 -12.99 12.26
N PHE A 36 3.81 -13.88 12.27
CA PHE A 36 5.22 -13.56 12.13
C PHE A 36 5.71 -13.82 10.71
N PHE A 37 6.58 -12.95 10.23
CA PHE A 37 7.23 -13.10 8.94
C PHE A 37 8.75 -13.09 9.13
N ASP A 38 9.45 -13.88 8.34
CA ASP A 38 10.91 -13.90 8.39
C ASP A 38 11.51 -12.60 7.81
N ARG A 39 12.59 -12.11 8.43
CA ARG A 39 13.33 -10.96 7.89
C ARG A 39 14.14 -11.34 6.68
N GLU A 40 14.73 -12.54 6.67
CA GLU A 40 15.66 -13.02 5.67
C GLU A 40 15.31 -14.45 5.24
N GLY A 41 15.93 -14.92 4.18
CA GLY A 41 15.69 -16.26 3.63
C GLY A 41 14.72 -16.28 2.46
N ALA A 42 14.30 -17.46 2.05
CA ALA A 42 13.44 -17.66 0.88
C ALA A 42 12.06 -16.98 1.04
N ASP A 43 11.52 -17.03 2.23
CA ASP A 43 10.23 -16.41 2.58
C ASP A 43 10.40 -15.04 3.25
N GLY A 44 11.64 -14.55 3.39
CA GLY A 44 11.94 -13.28 4.03
C GLY A 44 11.30 -12.09 3.34
N VAL A 45 10.71 -11.19 4.14
CA VAL A 45 10.06 -9.96 3.69
C VAL A 45 10.80 -8.70 4.14
N GLY A 46 11.77 -8.82 5.05
CA GLY A 46 12.40 -7.70 5.71
C GLY A 46 11.40 -6.92 6.56
N MET A 47 11.48 -5.59 6.49
CA MET A 47 10.46 -4.71 7.06
C MET A 47 9.47 -4.29 5.98
N PHE A 48 8.20 -4.22 6.33
CA PHE A 48 7.13 -3.83 5.42
C PHE A 48 6.44 -2.54 5.87
N GLY A 49 5.91 -1.80 4.91
CA GLY A 49 5.28 -0.50 5.08
C GLY A 49 3.75 -0.58 5.06
N GLY A 50 3.15 -1.04 6.15
CA GLY A 50 1.75 -1.36 6.23
C GLY A 50 1.42 -2.73 5.61
N TYR A 51 0.16 -3.09 5.58
CA TYR A 51 -0.31 -4.38 5.08
C TYR A 51 -1.78 -4.31 4.67
N HIS A 52 -2.22 -5.32 3.92
CA HIS A 52 -3.63 -5.56 3.64
C HIS A 52 -3.92 -7.05 3.77
N ILE A 53 -4.98 -7.41 4.49
CA ILE A 53 -5.41 -8.78 4.70
C ILE A 53 -6.73 -8.98 3.95
N ILE A 54 -6.76 -9.91 3.00
CA ILE A 54 -8.00 -10.40 2.39
C ILE A 54 -8.53 -11.58 3.18
N ASP A 55 -7.63 -12.54 3.46
CA ASP A 55 -7.84 -13.69 4.32
C ASP A 55 -6.50 -14.02 4.98
N PHE A 56 -6.48 -14.90 5.97
CA PHE A 56 -5.25 -15.34 6.65
C PHE A 56 -4.29 -16.11 5.73
N ASP A 57 -4.77 -16.64 4.63
CA ASP A 57 -3.94 -17.24 3.59
C ASP A 57 -3.58 -16.28 2.45
N GLU A 58 -3.99 -14.99 2.52
CA GLU A 58 -3.67 -13.98 1.52
C GLU A 58 -3.44 -12.58 2.14
N ILE A 59 -2.20 -12.33 2.54
CA ILE A 59 -1.73 -11.12 3.21
C ILE A 59 -0.75 -10.39 2.31
N TYR A 60 -0.99 -9.12 2.02
CA TYR A 60 -0.16 -8.27 1.17
C TYR A 60 0.74 -7.38 2.02
N LEU A 61 2.05 -7.49 1.82
CA LEU A 61 3.09 -6.76 2.56
C LEU A 61 3.94 -5.92 1.61
N PRO A 62 3.69 -4.60 1.48
CA PRO A 62 4.58 -3.70 0.75
C PRO A 62 5.96 -3.61 1.40
N SER A 63 7.02 -3.86 0.64
CA SER A 63 8.38 -3.80 1.15
C SER A 63 8.86 -2.35 1.34
N LEU A 64 9.52 -2.06 2.47
CA LEU A 64 10.23 -0.81 2.70
C LEU A 64 11.62 -0.76 2.05
N GLN A 65 12.12 -1.89 1.58
CA GLN A 65 13.50 -2.04 1.08
C GLN A 65 13.57 -2.38 -0.41
N GLN A 66 12.46 -2.83 -0.98
CA GLN A 66 12.39 -3.30 -2.37
C GLN A 66 11.13 -2.76 -3.04
N SER A 67 11.20 -2.48 -4.34
CA SER A 67 10.03 -2.07 -5.12
C SER A 67 9.15 -3.28 -5.42
N LYS A 68 8.52 -3.85 -4.39
CA LYS A 68 7.62 -5.00 -4.52
C LYS A 68 6.62 -5.09 -3.35
N VAL A 69 5.57 -5.84 -3.59
CA VAL A 69 4.61 -6.29 -2.59
C VAL A 69 4.70 -7.81 -2.49
N PHE A 70 4.93 -8.31 -1.29
CA PHE A 70 4.90 -9.75 -1.00
C PHE A 70 3.47 -10.20 -0.75
N VAL A 71 3.10 -11.37 -1.24
CA VAL A 71 1.83 -12.04 -0.91
C VAL A 71 2.16 -13.26 -0.07
N MET A 72 1.68 -13.25 1.17
CA MET A 72 2.04 -14.19 2.22
C MET A 72 0.84 -14.96 2.74
N GLU A 73 1.09 -16.10 3.34
CA GLU A 73 0.17 -16.82 4.22
C GLU A 73 0.45 -16.46 5.69
N GLU A 74 -0.50 -16.71 6.58
CA GLU A 74 -0.29 -16.51 8.04
C GLU A 74 0.80 -17.44 8.63
N SER A 75 1.11 -18.52 7.93
CA SER A 75 2.24 -19.40 8.27
C SER A 75 3.62 -18.74 8.09
N GLY A 76 3.66 -17.53 7.51
CA GLY A 76 4.89 -16.83 7.12
C GLY A 76 5.43 -17.27 5.75
N LYS A 77 4.76 -18.19 5.05
CA LYS A 77 5.20 -18.66 3.74
C LYS A 77 4.81 -17.67 2.64
N LYS A 78 5.75 -17.39 1.74
CA LYS A 78 5.55 -16.52 0.60
C LYS A 78 4.89 -17.26 -0.56
N LYS A 79 3.75 -16.77 -1.02
CA LYS A 79 3.02 -17.29 -2.20
C LYS A 79 3.58 -16.73 -3.50
N ARG A 80 3.81 -15.42 -3.55
CA ARG A 80 4.29 -14.70 -4.75
C ARG A 80 4.79 -13.31 -4.40
N GLU A 81 5.39 -12.65 -5.40
CA GLU A 81 5.80 -11.25 -5.34
C GLU A 81 5.18 -10.48 -6.50
N ILE A 82 4.85 -9.22 -6.27
CA ILE A 82 4.40 -8.27 -7.28
C ILE A 82 5.48 -7.20 -7.38
N ILE A 83 6.16 -7.12 -8.52
CA ILE A 83 7.22 -6.14 -8.75
C ILE A 83 6.57 -4.80 -9.10
N THR A 84 6.93 -3.74 -8.37
CA THR A 84 6.36 -2.39 -8.50
C THR A 84 7.41 -1.35 -8.93
N GLU A 85 8.28 -1.71 -9.87
CA GLU A 85 9.31 -0.80 -10.41
C GLU A 85 8.75 0.07 -11.54
N LYS A 86 7.93 -0.52 -12.38
CA LYS A 86 7.28 0.13 -13.54
C LYS A 86 6.01 -0.59 -13.92
N THR A 87 5.15 0.08 -14.63
CA THR A 87 3.98 -0.52 -15.28
C THR A 87 4.38 -1.28 -16.55
N ASP A 88 3.49 -2.13 -17.08
CA ASP A 88 3.79 -2.93 -18.28
C ASP A 88 3.95 -2.07 -19.54
N ASP A 89 3.37 -0.88 -19.59
CA ASP A 89 3.59 0.13 -20.63
C ASP A 89 4.85 1.00 -20.39
N GLY A 90 5.64 0.68 -19.36
CA GLY A 90 6.95 1.25 -19.10
C GLY A 90 6.95 2.54 -18.28
N ILE A 91 5.82 2.95 -17.70
CA ILE A 91 5.78 4.11 -16.81
C ILE A 91 6.49 3.76 -15.50
N PRO A 92 7.54 4.51 -15.09
CA PRO A 92 8.23 4.26 -13.83
C PRO A 92 7.31 4.55 -12.65
N LEU A 93 7.34 3.67 -11.65
CA LEU A 93 6.65 3.85 -10.38
C LEU A 93 7.61 4.44 -9.35
N LEU A 94 7.07 4.99 -8.27
CA LEU A 94 7.90 5.54 -7.20
C LEU A 94 8.68 4.40 -6.52
N PRO A 95 10.02 4.48 -6.44
CA PRO A 95 10.82 3.49 -5.73
C PRO A 95 10.37 3.37 -4.28
N PHE A 96 10.16 2.14 -3.80
CA PHE A 96 9.61 1.86 -2.47
C PHE A 96 8.27 2.56 -2.19
N GLY A 97 7.53 2.88 -3.26
CA GLY A 97 6.31 3.68 -3.20
C GLY A 97 5.08 2.93 -2.71
N ALA A 98 5.10 1.62 -2.70
CA ALA A 98 3.93 0.78 -2.38
C ALA A 98 3.55 0.73 -0.89
N ILE A 99 3.88 1.76 -0.10
CA ILE A 99 3.57 1.82 1.34
C ILE A 99 2.09 2.13 1.53
N THR A 100 1.42 1.36 2.38
CA THR A 100 0.00 1.52 2.68
C THR A 100 -0.24 2.01 4.11
N PHE A 101 -1.30 2.80 4.29
CA PHE A 101 -1.76 3.34 5.56
C PHE A 101 -3.28 3.25 5.65
N ALA A 102 -3.85 3.39 6.83
CA ALA A 102 -5.30 3.38 7.03
C ALA A 102 -6.05 4.42 6.18
N TYR A 103 -5.44 5.58 5.95
CA TYR A 103 -5.99 6.65 5.10
C TYR A 103 -5.63 6.55 3.61
N ARG A 104 -4.86 5.53 3.25
CA ARG A 104 -4.40 5.24 1.90
C ARG A 104 -4.12 3.74 1.78
N PRO A 105 -5.15 2.90 1.87
CA PRO A 105 -5.00 1.46 1.87
C PRO A 105 -4.79 0.90 0.45
N ILE A 106 -4.39 -0.37 0.39
CA ILE A 106 -4.58 -1.18 -0.79
C ILE A 106 -6.08 -1.46 -0.92
N TYR A 107 -6.63 -1.28 -2.12
CA TYR A 107 -8.02 -1.62 -2.42
C TYR A 107 -8.11 -2.79 -3.38
N PHE A 108 -9.17 -3.56 -3.24
CA PHE A 108 -9.58 -4.56 -4.20
C PHE A 108 -10.97 -4.23 -4.73
N ASN A 109 -11.10 -4.15 -6.04
CA ASN A 109 -12.37 -3.89 -6.69
C ASN A 109 -12.38 -4.53 -8.09
N ASN A 110 -13.44 -5.28 -8.41
CA ASN A 110 -13.68 -5.89 -9.72
C ASN A 110 -12.48 -6.70 -10.27
N GLY A 111 -11.84 -7.54 -9.43
CA GLY A 111 -10.70 -8.36 -9.82
C GLY A 111 -9.39 -7.59 -10.04
N LYS A 112 -9.36 -6.34 -9.62
CA LYS A 112 -8.16 -5.49 -9.66
C LYS A 112 -7.72 -5.13 -8.26
N MET A 113 -6.42 -5.07 -8.07
CA MET A 113 -5.80 -4.55 -6.86
C MET A 113 -5.23 -3.16 -7.17
N TYR A 114 -5.49 -2.22 -6.30
CA TYR A 114 -5.03 -0.84 -6.37
C TYR A 114 -4.01 -0.62 -5.25
N ILE A 115 -2.75 -0.39 -5.64
CA ILE A 115 -1.63 -0.21 -4.71
C ILE A 115 -1.28 1.28 -4.66
N PRO A 116 -1.34 1.94 -3.50
CA PRO A 116 -0.99 3.36 -3.38
C PRO A 116 0.48 3.59 -3.69
N GLN A 117 0.80 4.76 -4.23
CA GLN A 117 2.17 5.22 -4.41
C GLN A 117 2.47 6.29 -3.38
N THR A 118 3.43 6.02 -2.51
CA THR A 118 3.84 6.96 -1.47
C THR A 118 4.90 7.89 -2.01
N VAL A 119 4.71 9.18 -1.77
CA VAL A 119 5.70 10.19 -2.09
C VAL A 119 6.96 9.97 -1.28
N ASN A 120 8.08 9.85 -1.96
CA ASN A 120 9.40 9.81 -1.34
C ASN A 120 10.15 11.10 -1.69
N MET A 121 10.31 11.99 -0.72
CA MET A 121 10.94 13.31 -0.88
C MET A 121 12.40 13.28 -1.35
N ARG A 122 13.06 12.12 -1.31
CA ARG A 122 14.41 11.95 -1.84
C ARG A 122 14.46 11.81 -3.37
N LEU A 123 13.28 11.63 -3.97
CA LEU A 123 13.14 11.53 -5.42
C LEU A 123 12.82 12.91 -5.96
N GLY A 124 13.66 13.43 -6.84
CA GLY A 124 13.44 14.74 -7.44
C GLY A 124 12.08 14.84 -8.15
N ASN A 125 11.58 16.07 -8.24
CA ASN A 125 10.25 16.48 -8.73
C ASN A 125 9.81 15.82 -10.04
N LYS A 126 10.73 15.56 -10.97
CA LYS A 126 10.43 15.01 -12.31
C LYS A 126 9.85 13.58 -12.30
N VAL A 127 10.14 12.80 -11.25
CA VAL A 127 9.59 11.43 -11.14
C VAL A 127 8.14 11.52 -10.70
N MET A 128 7.83 12.39 -9.74
CA MET A 128 6.48 12.58 -9.21
C MET A 128 5.47 13.06 -10.26
N GLU A 129 5.85 14.02 -11.11
CA GLU A 129 4.98 14.53 -12.19
C GLU A 129 4.46 13.45 -13.14
N LYS A 130 5.23 12.37 -13.29
CA LYS A 130 4.90 11.28 -14.22
C LYS A 130 4.24 10.10 -13.53
N SER A 131 4.45 9.96 -12.23
CA SER A 131 3.96 8.80 -11.48
C SER A 131 2.47 8.90 -11.18
N PRO A 132 1.73 7.79 -11.30
CA PRO A 132 0.33 7.73 -10.89
C PRO A 132 0.26 7.72 -9.35
N VAL A 133 -0.87 8.16 -8.79
CA VAL A 133 -1.11 8.07 -7.33
C VAL A 133 -1.35 6.64 -6.84
N TYR A 134 -1.81 5.77 -7.73
CA TYR A 134 -1.99 4.33 -7.53
C TYR A 134 -1.48 3.57 -8.74
N VAL A 135 -1.01 2.35 -8.53
CA VAL A 135 -0.82 1.37 -9.60
C VAL A 135 -1.95 0.34 -9.52
N VAL A 136 -2.46 -0.03 -10.68
CA VAL A 136 -3.53 -1.02 -10.82
C VAL A 136 -2.93 -2.34 -11.27
N VAL A 137 -3.15 -3.40 -10.50
CA VAL A 137 -2.74 -4.77 -10.83
C VAL A 137 -3.98 -5.57 -11.21
N ASP A 138 -4.02 -6.07 -12.43
CA ASP A 138 -4.98 -7.11 -12.82
C ASP A 138 -4.52 -8.41 -12.16
N THR A 139 -5.27 -8.89 -11.16
CA THR A 139 -4.85 -10.03 -10.32
C THR A 139 -4.88 -11.36 -11.07
N VAL A 140 -5.60 -11.45 -12.19
CA VAL A 140 -5.70 -12.64 -13.04
C VAL A 140 -4.56 -12.67 -14.05
N LYS A 141 -4.32 -11.55 -14.74
CA LYS A 141 -3.31 -11.44 -15.80
C LYS A 141 -1.92 -11.09 -15.26
N ASN A 142 -1.84 -10.64 -14.01
CA ASN A 142 -0.63 -10.10 -13.39
C ASN A 142 0.00 -8.94 -14.18
N VAL A 143 -0.85 -8.05 -14.71
CA VAL A 143 -0.47 -6.89 -15.52
C VAL A 143 -0.59 -5.63 -14.66
N LEU A 144 0.45 -4.79 -14.66
CA LEU A 144 0.49 -3.52 -13.96
C LEU A 144 0.18 -2.38 -14.93
N SER A 145 -0.79 -1.55 -14.58
CA SER A 145 -1.15 -0.34 -15.32
C SER A 145 -1.23 0.89 -14.40
N PRO A 146 -0.98 2.10 -14.93
CA PRO A 146 -1.09 3.30 -14.12
C PRO A 146 -2.55 3.59 -13.81
N PHE A 147 -2.82 4.09 -12.60
CA PHE A 147 -4.09 4.73 -12.30
C PHE A 147 -4.19 6.05 -13.07
N PRO A 148 -5.40 6.48 -13.55
CA PRO A 148 -5.54 7.68 -14.37
C PRO A 148 -5.11 8.98 -13.71
N ILE A 149 -5.22 9.08 -12.37
CA ILE A 149 -4.86 10.27 -11.61
C ILE A 149 -3.36 10.24 -11.29
N LYS A 150 -2.70 11.37 -11.52
CA LYS A 150 -1.31 11.64 -11.15
C LYS A 150 -1.24 12.57 -9.96
N PHE A 151 -0.07 12.68 -9.36
CA PHE A 151 0.17 13.68 -8.32
C PHE A 151 -0.06 15.09 -8.87
N PRO A 152 -0.77 15.97 -8.14
CA PRO A 152 -0.95 17.37 -8.52
C PRO A 152 0.41 18.07 -8.72
N PRO A 153 0.52 19.00 -9.70
CA PRO A 153 1.78 19.71 -9.98
C PRO A 153 2.36 20.43 -8.75
N ILE A 154 1.52 20.88 -7.83
CA ILE A 154 1.97 21.53 -6.60
C ILE A 154 2.85 20.61 -5.76
N MET A 155 2.58 19.30 -5.75
CA MET A 155 3.38 18.31 -4.99
C MET A 155 4.77 18.08 -5.56
N SER A 156 5.03 18.52 -6.79
CA SER A 156 6.35 18.47 -7.45
C SER A 156 7.06 19.82 -7.47
N SER A 157 6.49 20.87 -6.88
CA SER A 157 7.11 22.19 -6.82
C SER A 157 8.29 22.21 -5.85
N ASP A 158 9.29 23.07 -6.17
CA ASP A 158 10.49 23.23 -5.33
C ASP A 158 10.15 23.75 -3.92
N ASP A 159 9.02 24.44 -3.77
CA ASP A 159 8.57 24.97 -2.49
C ASP A 159 8.05 23.87 -1.55
N VAL A 160 7.42 22.83 -2.10
CA VAL A 160 6.82 21.72 -1.36
C VAL A 160 7.84 20.62 -1.08
N THR A 161 8.87 20.48 -1.90
CA THR A 161 9.90 19.44 -1.78
C THR A 161 11.04 19.78 -0.82
N LYS A 162 10.94 20.89 -0.07
CA LYS A 162 11.93 21.25 0.96
C LYS A 162 11.92 20.22 2.11
N PRO A 163 13.09 19.84 2.64
CA PRO A 163 13.20 18.84 3.71
C PRO A 163 12.43 19.17 5.00
N SER A 164 12.05 20.44 5.20
CA SER A 164 11.28 20.89 6.35
C SER A 164 9.79 20.48 6.33
N LEU A 165 9.28 20.03 5.19
CA LEU A 165 7.87 19.72 4.99
C LEU A 165 7.57 18.22 5.09
N GLY A 166 8.52 17.40 5.47
CA GLY A 166 8.51 15.98 5.82
C GLY A 166 7.27 15.16 5.42
N ASN A 167 6.35 15.00 6.31
CA ASN A 167 5.16 14.16 6.13
C ASN A 167 4.00 14.89 5.45
N GLU A 168 4.17 16.13 5.05
CA GLU A 168 3.10 17.01 4.57
C GLU A 168 2.74 16.74 3.09
N LEU A 169 3.60 16.03 2.34
CA LEU A 169 3.31 15.56 0.98
C LEU A 169 2.41 14.32 0.98
N SER A 170 1.42 14.33 1.85
CA SER A 170 0.49 13.23 1.98
C SER A 170 -0.78 13.46 1.18
N TYR A 171 -1.43 12.39 0.83
CA TYR A 171 -2.78 12.39 0.32
C TYR A 171 -3.58 11.29 1.02
N SER A 172 -4.87 11.45 1.06
CA SER A 172 -5.79 10.41 1.50
C SER A 172 -6.63 9.92 0.33
N CYS A 173 -7.11 8.70 0.44
CA CYS A 173 -7.99 8.11 -0.54
C CYS A 173 -9.03 7.24 0.15
N CYS A 174 -10.27 7.32 -0.28
CA CYS A 174 -11.33 6.39 0.10
C CYS A 174 -12.17 5.99 -1.11
N LEU A 175 -12.93 4.92 -0.96
CA LEU A 175 -14.01 4.58 -1.87
C LEU A 175 -15.32 5.13 -1.29
N ASN A 176 -16.12 5.79 -2.13
CA ASN A 176 -17.47 6.19 -1.76
C ASN A 176 -18.48 5.05 -1.95
N ASP A 177 -19.74 5.27 -1.61
CA ASP A 177 -20.83 4.29 -1.72
C ASP A 177 -21.11 3.81 -3.15
N LYS A 178 -20.50 4.45 -4.15
CA LYS A 178 -20.61 4.11 -5.58
C LYS A 178 -19.35 3.45 -6.14
N ASP A 179 -18.46 2.98 -5.28
CA ASP A 179 -17.15 2.42 -5.65
C ASP A 179 -16.26 3.39 -6.45
N GLN A 180 -16.44 4.70 -6.25
CA GLN A 180 -15.59 5.70 -6.86
C GLN A 180 -14.48 6.11 -5.90
N PHE A 181 -13.28 6.22 -6.42
CA PHE A 181 -12.15 6.74 -5.65
C PHE A 181 -12.31 8.24 -5.42
N VAL A 182 -12.12 8.66 -4.19
CA VAL A 182 -12.10 10.07 -3.77
C VAL A 182 -10.73 10.36 -3.19
N PHE A 183 -10.04 11.34 -3.76
CA PHE A 183 -8.70 11.76 -3.34
C PHE A 183 -8.75 13.15 -2.72
N SER A 184 -7.97 13.34 -1.67
CA SER A 184 -7.67 14.66 -1.10
C SER A 184 -6.16 14.78 -0.91
N PHE A 185 -5.58 15.82 -1.48
CA PHE A 185 -4.14 16.13 -1.38
C PHE A 185 -3.95 17.28 -0.40
N PHE A 186 -2.92 17.18 0.43
CA PHE A 186 -2.72 18.10 1.56
C PHE A 186 -2.59 19.59 1.13
N PHE A 187 -1.99 19.84 -0.02
CA PHE A 187 -1.77 21.21 -0.53
C PHE A 187 -2.71 21.58 -1.70
N ASP A 188 -3.80 20.85 -1.86
CA ASP A 188 -4.76 21.11 -2.92
C ASP A 188 -6.14 21.34 -2.31
N GLU A 189 -6.82 22.39 -2.79
CA GLU A 189 -8.18 22.72 -2.35
C GLU A 189 -9.24 21.82 -3.01
N ASP A 190 -8.86 21.16 -4.10
CA ASP A 190 -9.75 20.30 -4.87
C ASP A 190 -9.84 18.88 -4.28
N ILE A 191 -11.00 18.26 -4.46
CA ILE A 191 -11.26 16.84 -4.20
C ILE A 191 -11.47 16.15 -5.55
N TYR A 192 -10.76 15.06 -5.79
CA TYR A 192 -10.76 14.32 -7.05
C TYR A 192 -11.47 12.98 -6.95
#